data_2bc8c4a7384bbb5ec8b567275ae68aa0
#
_entry.id   2bc8c4a7384bbb5ec8b567275ae68aa0
#
_cell.length_a   1.000
_cell.length_b   1.000
_cell.length_c   1.000
_cell.angle_alpha   90.00
_cell.angle_beta   90.00
_cell.angle_gamma   90.00
#
_symmetry.space_group_name_H-M   'P 1'
#
loop_
_entity.id
_entity.type
_entity.pdbx_description
1 polymer ?
#
loop_
_entity_poly.entity_id
_entity_poly.type
_entity_poly.pdbx_seq_one_letter_code
_entity_poly.pdbx_strand_id
1 'polypeptide(L)'
;MTAIPFEKGLVETGDGIYAYLQPDGGWGWSNAGLISDGGQSLLVDTLFDASLTREMLGVMADATGVGADDIGVIVNTHANGDHTHGNGCCRKAEVVASEASAREMAELPASELAAIMAQARAMGPAGQYLVDIFGSFDFTDVAEKAPTRTFTGELNLKVGDKRVDLIEVGPAHTAGDILVHVPDDKTVFTGDILFIEGTPIMWAGPVANWIAACDRIIDLKAETIVPGHGPITDVHGVRRVQDYLRYIDQEARKRYDAGLSVRDAAHDIRLGDFSSWGDSERIAVNVSTLYREYAGDTSAPDVVQLFGLMAELKQ
;
A
#
# COMPACT_ATOMS: atom_id res chain seq x y z
N MET A 1 25.12 3.17 -1.08
CA MET A 1 24.64 2.61 -2.36
C MET A 1 24.39 3.74 -3.32
N THR A 2 24.62 3.57 -4.64
CA THR A 2 24.10 4.49 -5.65
C THR A 2 22.59 4.47 -5.56
N ALA A 3 21.94 5.64 -5.52
CA ALA A 3 20.48 5.73 -5.48
C ALA A 3 19.90 4.98 -6.70
N ILE A 4 18.97 4.09 -6.46
CA ILE A 4 18.24 3.38 -7.51
C ILE A 4 17.27 4.38 -8.12
N PRO A 5 17.28 4.62 -9.45
CA PRO A 5 16.35 5.53 -10.08
C PRO A 5 14.90 5.06 -9.89
N PHE A 6 13.98 5.99 -9.65
CA PHE A 6 12.56 5.69 -9.62
C PHE A 6 11.99 5.78 -11.04
N GLU A 7 12.22 4.72 -11.81
CA GLU A 7 11.79 4.59 -13.19
C GLU A 7 10.88 3.36 -13.33
N LYS A 8 9.91 3.39 -14.26
CA LYS A 8 8.99 2.27 -14.48
C LYS A 8 9.76 1.03 -14.94
N GLY A 9 9.59 -0.07 -14.23
CA GLY A 9 10.15 -1.37 -14.61
C GLY A 9 10.71 -2.16 -13.44
N LEU A 10 11.42 -3.23 -13.79
CA LEU A 10 11.98 -4.19 -12.85
C LEU A 10 13.41 -3.81 -12.47
N VAL A 11 13.69 -3.81 -11.18
CA VAL A 11 15.02 -3.53 -10.61
C VAL A 11 15.44 -4.71 -9.76
N GLU A 12 16.62 -5.25 -10.00
CA GLU A 12 17.22 -6.27 -9.13
C GLU A 12 17.76 -5.60 -7.87
N THR A 13 17.31 -6.05 -6.71
CA THR A 13 17.67 -5.50 -5.39
C THR A 13 18.52 -6.44 -4.55
N GLY A 14 18.63 -7.70 -4.97
CA GLY A 14 19.40 -8.77 -4.36
C GLY A 14 19.46 -9.97 -5.31
N ASP A 15 20.22 -11.00 -4.98
CA ASP A 15 20.29 -12.21 -5.81
C ASP A 15 18.91 -12.88 -5.92
N GLY A 16 18.26 -12.77 -7.11
CA GLY A 16 16.91 -13.26 -7.33
C GLY A 16 15.81 -12.48 -6.60
N ILE A 17 16.11 -11.29 -6.11
CA ILE A 17 15.13 -10.38 -5.49
C ILE A 17 14.97 -9.16 -6.38
N TYR A 18 13.73 -8.88 -6.76
CA TYR A 18 13.40 -7.80 -7.69
C TYR A 18 12.26 -6.93 -7.14
N ALA A 19 12.33 -5.63 -7.40
CA ALA A 19 11.22 -4.70 -7.21
C ALA A 19 10.71 -4.22 -8.57
N TYR A 20 9.41 -4.24 -8.79
CA TYR A 20 8.77 -3.58 -9.92
C TYR A 20 8.26 -2.24 -9.46
N LEU A 21 8.73 -1.17 -10.10
CA LEU A 21 8.44 0.21 -9.70
C LEU A 21 7.48 0.86 -10.68
N GLN A 22 6.52 1.62 -10.14
CA GLN A 22 5.61 2.46 -10.92
C GLN A 22 5.86 3.93 -10.55
N PRO A 23 6.57 4.71 -11.40
CA PRO A 23 6.77 6.14 -11.20
C PRO A 23 5.43 6.86 -11.10
N ASP A 24 5.43 8.03 -10.46
CA ASP A 24 4.34 8.75 -9.87
C ASP A 24 4.11 8.29 -8.41
N GLY A 25 3.91 7.00 -8.16
CA GLY A 25 3.73 6.46 -6.82
C GLY A 25 2.50 6.99 -6.08
N GLY A 26 1.62 7.74 -6.80
CA GLY A 26 0.37 8.27 -6.28
C GLY A 26 -0.73 7.20 -6.21
N TRP A 27 -1.98 7.65 -6.22
CA TRP A 27 -3.15 6.79 -6.13
C TRP A 27 -3.13 5.64 -7.16
N GLY A 28 -3.12 4.39 -6.67
CA GLY A 28 -3.18 3.18 -7.50
C GLY A 28 -1.87 2.80 -8.21
N TRP A 29 -0.81 3.62 -8.11
CA TRP A 29 0.50 3.35 -8.71
C TRP A 29 1.44 2.72 -7.68
N SER A 30 1.13 1.50 -7.26
CA SER A 30 1.86 0.74 -6.27
C SER A 30 3.08 0.04 -6.86
N ASN A 31 4.04 -0.32 -6.01
CA ASN A 31 5.15 -1.19 -6.32
C ASN A 31 4.79 -2.66 -6.01
N ALA A 32 5.52 -3.58 -6.65
CA ALA A 32 5.42 -5.01 -6.39
C ALA A 32 6.82 -5.64 -6.30
N GLY A 33 6.91 -6.89 -5.90
CA GLY A 33 8.19 -7.59 -5.79
C GLY A 33 8.17 -9.01 -6.33
N LEU A 34 9.31 -9.50 -6.80
CA LEU A 34 9.51 -10.90 -7.17
C LEU A 34 10.69 -11.46 -6.39
N ILE A 35 10.48 -12.61 -5.75
CA ILE A 35 11.52 -13.42 -5.11
C ILE A 35 11.60 -14.72 -5.87
N SER A 36 12.77 -15.07 -6.40
CA SER A 36 12.98 -16.27 -7.20
C SER A 36 14.26 -16.97 -6.79
N ASP A 37 14.19 -18.25 -6.53
CA ASP A 37 15.33 -19.10 -6.24
C ASP A 37 15.01 -20.58 -6.51
N GLY A 38 15.97 -21.35 -7.02
CA GLY A 38 15.86 -22.80 -7.20
C GLY A 38 14.68 -23.26 -8.04
N GLY A 39 14.19 -22.43 -8.98
CA GLY A 39 13.03 -22.71 -9.80
C GLY A 39 11.68 -22.53 -9.08
N GLN A 40 11.69 -21.94 -7.90
CA GLN A 40 10.51 -21.48 -7.16
C GLN A 40 10.39 -19.98 -7.20
N SER A 41 9.18 -19.45 -7.05
CA SER A 41 8.95 -18.01 -7.10
C SER A 41 7.81 -17.59 -6.18
N LEU A 42 7.94 -16.37 -5.64
CA LEU A 42 6.96 -15.67 -4.83
C LEU A 42 6.82 -14.24 -5.34
N LEU A 43 5.60 -13.84 -5.63
CA LEU A 43 5.25 -12.47 -5.98
C LEU A 43 4.78 -11.74 -4.72
N VAL A 44 5.33 -10.58 -4.43
CA VAL A 44 4.87 -9.67 -3.38
C VAL A 44 4.00 -8.63 -4.03
N ASP A 45 2.72 -8.67 -3.75
CA ASP A 45 1.66 -7.84 -4.33
C ASP A 45 1.48 -8.00 -5.85
N THR A 46 0.37 -7.53 -6.31
CA THR A 46 0.02 -7.35 -7.71
C THR A 46 -0.33 -5.88 -7.95
N LEU A 47 -0.91 -5.53 -9.09
CA LEU A 47 -1.21 -4.14 -9.41
C LEU A 47 -2.72 -3.89 -9.51
N PHE A 48 -3.11 -2.63 -9.68
CA PHE A 48 -4.49 -2.17 -9.53
C PHE A 48 -5.45 -2.70 -10.59
N ASP A 49 -4.94 -3.10 -11.76
CA ASP A 49 -5.76 -3.76 -12.77
C ASP A 49 -5.02 -4.92 -13.45
N ALA A 50 -5.77 -5.69 -14.22
CA ALA A 50 -5.25 -6.85 -14.90
C ALA A 50 -4.26 -6.51 -16.03
N SER A 51 -4.41 -5.36 -16.68
CA SER A 51 -3.54 -4.91 -17.76
C SER A 51 -2.14 -4.58 -17.25
N LEU A 52 -2.07 -3.75 -16.20
CA LEU A 52 -0.81 -3.40 -15.54
C LEU A 52 -0.10 -4.63 -14.96
N THR A 53 -0.86 -5.52 -14.33
CA THR A 53 -0.29 -6.77 -13.78
C THR A 53 0.27 -7.67 -14.88
N ARG A 54 -0.42 -7.82 -16.01
CA ARG A 54 0.12 -8.60 -17.15
C ARG A 54 1.36 -7.96 -17.75
N GLU A 55 1.40 -6.62 -17.84
CA GLU A 55 2.61 -5.89 -18.26
C GLU A 55 3.79 -6.17 -17.32
N MET A 56 3.58 -6.02 -16.02
CA MET A 56 4.59 -6.33 -14.98
C MET A 56 5.10 -7.78 -15.11
N LEU A 57 4.20 -8.75 -15.20
CA LEU A 57 4.56 -10.17 -15.33
C LEU A 57 5.31 -10.46 -16.63
N GLY A 58 5.00 -9.74 -17.71
CA GLY A 58 5.74 -9.80 -18.97
C GLY A 58 7.18 -9.31 -18.81
N VAL A 59 7.37 -8.16 -18.15
CA VAL A 59 8.71 -7.61 -17.85
C VAL A 59 9.51 -8.57 -16.95
N MET A 60 8.86 -9.18 -15.94
CA MET A 60 9.48 -10.19 -15.10
C MET A 60 9.91 -11.42 -15.89
N ALA A 61 9.03 -11.93 -16.78
CA ALA A 61 9.34 -13.08 -17.62
C ALA A 61 10.51 -12.82 -18.58
N ASP A 62 10.57 -11.65 -19.19
CA ASP A 62 11.64 -11.26 -20.10
C ASP A 62 12.99 -11.13 -19.37
N ALA A 63 12.99 -10.62 -18.14
CA ALA A 63 14.21 -10.39 -17.37
C ALA A 63 14.71 -11.65 -16.63
N THR A 64 13.80 -12.48 -16.12
CA THR A 64 14.13 -13.55 -15.18
C THR A 64 13.75 -14.95 -15.67
N GLY A 65 12.94 -15.06 -16.72
CA GLY A 65 12.32 -16.31 -17.16
C GLY A 65 11.12 -16.75 -16.31
N VAL A 66 10.73 -15.98 -15.29
CA VAL A 66 9.57 -16.27 -14.39
C VAL A 66 8.36 -15.52 -14.87
N GLY A 67 7.41 -16.21 -15.49
CA GLY A 67 6.14 -15.65 -15.96
C GLY A 67 4.96 -15.98 -15.06
N ALA A 68 3.76 -15.55 -15.45
CA ALA A 68 2.54 -15.70 -14.66
C ALA A 68 2.24 -17.15 -14.23
N ASP A 69 2.56 -18.13 -15.08
CA ASP A 69 2.32 -19.55 -14.80
C ASP A 69 3.37 -20.19 -13.90
N ASP A 70 4.49 -19.50 -13.69
CA ASP A 70 5.61 -19.95 -12.87
C ASP A 70 5.52 -19.40 -11.44
N ILE A 71 4.67 -18.37 -11.19
CA ILE A 71 4.44 -17.86 -9.85
C ILE A 71 3.74 -18.93 -8.99
N GLY A 72 4.45 -19.43 -7.99
CA GLY A 72 3.95 -20.43 -7.04
C GLY A 72 3.12 -19.84 -5.91
N VAL A 73 3.54 -18.68 -5.41
CA VAL A 73 2.89 -17.98 -4.29
C VAL A 73 2.74 -16.50 -4.61
N ILE A 74 1.61 -15.92 -4.28
CA ILE A 74 1.41 -14.47 -4.13
C ILE A 74 1.29 -14.18 -2.65
N VAL A 75 1.98 -13.17 -2.16
CA VAL A 75 1.78 -12.61 -0.83
C VAL A 75 1.21 -11.21 -0.99
N ASN A 76 0.01 -10.95 -0.49
CA ASN A 76 -0.52 -9.59 -0.46
C ASN A 76 -0.16 -8.93 0.88
N THR A 77 0.47 -7.77 0.79
CA THR A 77 0.90 -7.00 1.97
C THR A 77 -0.27 -6.45 2.76
N HIS A 78 -1.35 -6.09 2.08
CA HIS A 78 -2.60 -5.62 2.67
C HIS A 78 -3.78 -5.73 1.69
N ALA A 79 -4.95 -5.18 2.04
CA ALA A 79 -6.19 -5.46 1.32
C ALA A 79 -6.47 -4.56 0.11
N ASN A 80 -5.76 -3.45 -0.07
CA ASN A 80 -6.12 -2.47 -1.10
C ASN A 80 -5.98 -3.04 -2.51
N GLY A 81 -6.88 -2.61 -3.39
CA GLY A 81 -7.00 -3.15 -4.74
C GLY A 81 -5.76 -3.00 -5.60
N ASP A 82 -5.01 -1.92 -5.43
CA ASP A 82 -3.76 -1.67 -6.15
C ASP A 82 -2.60 -2.61 -5.75
N HIS A 83 -2.82 -3.46 -4.73
CA HIS A 83 -1.92 -4.54 -4.33
C HIS A 83 -2.52 -5.93 -4.56
N THR A 84 -3.81 -6.03 -4.95
CA THR A 84 -4.53 -7.32 -4.93
C THR A 84 -5.32 -7.64 -6.20
N HIS A 85 -5.77 -6.64 -6.97
CA HIS A 85 -6.66 -6.87 -8.11
C HIS A 85 -6.03 -7.69 -9.24
N GLY A 86 -4.70 -7.71 -9.33
CA GLY A 86 -4.00 -8.55 -10.29
C GLY A 86 -3.82 -10.01 -9.90
N ASN A 87 -4.23 -10.44 -8.70
CA ASN A 87 -4.04 -11.82 -8.20
C ASN A 87 -4.52 -12.89 -9.20
N GLY A 88 -5.62 -12.65 -9.88
CA GLY A 88 -6.18 -13.58 -10.88
C GLY A 88 -5.33 -13.77 -12.14
N CYS A 89 -4.34 -12.91 -12.39
CA CYS A 89 -3.39 -13.08 -13.50
C CYS A 89 -2.46 -14.28 -13.27
N CYS A 90 -2.19 -14.66 -12.03
CA CYS A 90 -1.39 -15.83 -11.67
C CYS A 90 -2.30 -16.97 -11.20
N ARG A 91 -2.90 -17.69 -12.15
CA ARG A 91 -3.97 -18.67 -11.89
C ARG A 91 -3.55 -19.80 -10.95
N LYS A 92 -2.29 -20.25 -11.04
CA LYS A 92 -1.77 -21.41 -10.31
C LYS A 92 -1.27 -21.04 -8.91
N ALA A 93 -0.96 -19.77 -8.66
CA ALA A 93 -0.37 -19.33 -7.40
C ALA A 93 -1.29 -19.58 -6.21
N GLU A 94 -0.74 -20.03 -5.08
CA GLU A 94 -1.38 -19.87 -3.77
C GLU A 94 -1.38 -18.38 -3.40
N VAL A 95 -2.49 -17.84 -2.89
CA VAL A 95 -2.54 -16.45 -2.41
C VAL A 95 -2.52 -16.46 -0.88
N VAL A 96 -1.53 -15.79 -0.30
CA VAL A 96 -1.30 -15.70 1.14
C VAL A 96 -1.52 -14.26 1.59
N ALA A 97 -2.27 -14.06 2.67
CA ALA A 97 -2.49 -12.75 3.31
C ALA A 97 -2.71 -12.91 4.81
N SER A 98 -2.69 -11.81 5.56
CA SER A 98 -3.18 -11.85 6.94
C SER A 98 -4.69 -12.14 6.97
N GLU A 99 -5.19 -12.70 8.07
CA GLU A 99 -6.64 -12.94 8.23
C GLU A 99 -7.44 -11.64 8.17
N ALA A 100 -6.88 -10.52 8.66
CA ALA A 100 -7.54 -9.23 8.61
C ALA A 100 -7.62 -8.70 7.18
N SER A 101 -6.52 -8.74 6.40
CA SER A 101 -6.54 -8.37 4.99
C SER A 101 -7.49 -9.23 4.17
N ALA A 102 -7.55 -10.54 4.42
CA ALA A 102 -8.47 -11.42 3.69
C ALA A 102 -9.95 -11.06 3.94
N ARG A 103 -10.30 -10.58 5.14
CA ARG A 103 -11.64 -10.07 5.44
C ARG A 103 -11.93 -8.77 4.71
N GLU A 104 -10.99 -7.80 4.77
CA GLU A 104 -11.15 -6.49 4.10
C GLU A 104 -11.26 -6.63 2.58
N MET A 105 -10.46 -7.51 1.94
CA MET A 105 -10.56 -7.78 0.50
C MET A 105 -11.96 -8.24 0.08
N ALA A 106 -12.66 -8.98 0.95
CA ALA A 106 -14.02 -9.45 0.67
C ALA A 106 -15.08 -8.33 0.79
N GLU A 107 -14.77 -7.22 1.46
CA GLU A 107 -15.68 -6.11 1.69
C GLU A 107 -15.75 -5.15 0.49
N LEU A 108 -14.64 -5.00 -0.26
CA LEU A 108 -14.58 -4.11 -1.42
C LEU A 108 -13.97 -4.82 -2.65
N PRO A 109 -14.73 -5.70 -3.32
CA PRO A 109 -14.27 -6.36 -4.53
C PRO A 109 -14.12 -5.38 -5.71
N ALA A 110 -13.29 -5.73 -6.69
CA ALA A 110 -13.04 -4.91 -7.88
C ALA A 110 -14.32 -4.58 -8.66
N SER A 111 -15.28 -5.50 -8.68
CA SER A 111 -16.59 -5.30 -9.32
C SER A 111 -17.40 -4.14 -8.70
N GLU A 112 -17.27 -3.90 -7.40
CA GLU A 112 -17.91 -2.78 -6.74
C GLU A 112 -17.21 -1.46 -7.09
N LEU A 113 -15.88 -1.44 -7.13
CA LEU A 113 -15.14 -0.27 -7.59
C LEU A 113 -15.45 0.06 -9.06
N ALA A 114 -15.58 -0.95 -9.93
CA ALA A 114 -16.03 -0.77 -11.30
C ALA A 114 -17.44 -0.13 -11.37
N ALA A 115 -18.36 -0.56 -10.51
CA ALA A 115 -19.70 0.02 -10.44
C ALA A 115 -19.70 1.47 -9.95
N ILE A 116 -18.86 1.79 -8.95
CA ILE A 116 -18.64 3.16 -8.47
C ILE A 116 -18.09 4.04 -9.59
N MET A 117 -17.04 3.59 -10.28
CA MET A 117 -16.41 4.34 -11.37
C MET A 117 -17.38 4.58 -12.55
N ALA A 118 -18.24 3.63 -12.86
CA ALA A 118 -19.27 3.80 -13.91
C ALA A 118 -20.26 4.94 -13.59
N GLN A 119 -20.47 5.26 -12.31
CA GLN A 119 -21.38 6.30 -11.84
C GLN A 119 -20.65 7.57 -11.38
N ALA A 120 -19.33 7.54 -11.26
CA ALA A 120 -18.52 8.57 -10.63
C ALA A 120 -18.83 9.98 -11.17
N ARG A 121 -18.93 10.15 -12.49
CA ARG A 121 -19.24 11.46 -13.11
C ARG A 121 -20.59 12.07 -12.69
N ALA A 122 -21.53 11.25 -12.21
CA ALA A 122 -22.83 11.73 -11.71
C ALA A 122 -22.79 12.09 -10.20
N MET A 123 -21.69 11.78 -9.51
CA MET A 123 -21.52 11.98 -8.06
C MET A 123 -21.00 13.39 -7.68
N GLY A 124 -20.94 14.33 -8.64
CA GLY A 124 -20.43 15.68 -8.40
C GLY A 124 -18.91 15.72 -8.14
N PRO A 125 -18.43 16.67 -7.29
CA PRO A 125 -16.98 16.87 -7.08
C PRO A 125 -16.25 15.62 -6.57
N ALA A 126 -16.83 14.86 -5.66
CA ALA A 126 -16.24 13.61 -5.16
C ALA A 126 -16.08 12.57 -6.28
N GLY A 127 -17.07 12.46 -7.16
CA GLY A 127 -16.99 11.57 -8.31
C GLY A 127 -16.00 12.03 -9.37
N GLN A 128 -15.88 13.35 -9.59
CA GLN A 128 -14.84 13.87 -10.48
C GLN A 128 -13.44 13.54 -9.91
N TYR A 129 -13.24 13.72 -8.62
CA TYR A 129 -11.99 13.36 -7.96
C TYR A 129 -11.66 11.86 -8.11
N LEU A 130 -12.66 10.97 -7.97
CA LEU A 130 -12.49 9.54 -8.24
C LEU A 130 -12.04 9.27 -9.69
N VAL A 131 -12.63 9.98 -10.66
CA VAL A 131 -12.19 9.88 -12.07
C VAL A 131 -10.75 10.38 -12.25
N ASP A 132 -10.37 11.46 -11.57
CA ASP A 132 -9.04 12.04 -11.67
C ASP A 132 -7.95 11.10 -11.14
N ILE A 133 -8.23 10.38 -10.04
CA ILE A 133 -7.24 9.49 -9.40
C ILE A 133 -7.28 8.04 -9.91
N PHE A 134 -8.45 7.54 -10.35
CA PHE A 134 -8.62 6.14 -10.74
C PHE A 134 -9.01 5.95 -12.21
N GLY A 135 -9.25 7.02 -12.96
CA GLY A 135 -9.71 6.92 -14.35
C GLY A 135 -8.70 6.32 -15.34
N SER A 136 -7.45 6.13 -14.94
CA SER A 136 -6.41 5.47 -15.73
C SER A 136 -6.45 3.94 -15.62
N PHE A 137 -7.27 3.37 -14.74
CA PHE A 137 -7.33 1.94 -14.46
C PHE A 137 -8.62 1.33 -14.96
N ASP A 138 -8.56 0.05 -15.37
CA ASP A 138 -9.72 -0.75 -15.79
C ASP A 138 -10.07 -1.83 -14.76
N PHE A 139 -11.14 -1.60 -14.01
CA PHE A 139 -11.63 -2.54 -12.99
C PHE A 139 -12.63 -3.57 -13.56
N THR A 140 -12.97 -3.51 -14.86
CA THR A 140 -13.96 -4.40 -15.48
C THR A 140 -13.38 -5.74 -15.92
N ASP A 141 -12.05 -5.85 -16.13
CA ASP A 141 -11.33 -7.06 -16.52
C ASP A 141 -10.57 -7.72 -15.35
N VAL A 142 -10.96 -7.44 -14.12
CA VAL A 142 -10.33 -8.02 -12.93
C VAL A 142 -10.93 -9.39 -12.63
N ALA A 143 -10.11 -10.44 -12.75
CA ALA A 143 -10.46 -11.78 -12.29
C ALA A 143 -10.12 -11.88 -10.79
N GLU A 144 -11.11 -11.72 -9.93
CA GLU A 144 -10.94 -11.79 -8.49
C GLU A 144 -10.37 -13.14 -8.05
N LYS A 145 -9.35 -13.09 -7.18
CA LYS A 145 -8.74 -14.25 -6.58
C LYS A 145 -8.43 -13.98 -5.11
N ALA A 146 -9.29 -14.47 -4.25
CA ALA A 146 -9.15 -14.35 -2.81
C ALA A 146 -7.96 -15.13 -2.26
N PRO A 147 -7.43 -14.73 -1.08
CA PRO A 147 -6.45 -15.53 -0.35
C PRO A 147 -6.93 -16.95 -0.10
N THR A 148 -6.07 -17.91 -0.40
CA THR A 148 -6.32 -19.35 -0.17
C THR A 148 -5.64 -19.85 1.10
N ARG A 149 -4.70 -19.08 1.62
CA ARG A 149 -4.02 -19.30 2.89
C ARG A 149 -3.95 -18.00 3.68
N THR A 150 -4.38 -18.04 4.93
CA THR A 150 -4.32 -16.90 5.84
C THR A 150 -3.49 -17.21 7.08
N PHE A 151 -3.01 -16.17 7.75
CA PHE A 151 -2.26 -16.28 9.00
C PHE A 151 -2.50 -15.06 9.90
N THR A 152 -2.07 -15.20 11.16
CA THR A 152 -1.96 -14.11 12.12
C THR A 152 -0.56 -14.10 12.71
N GLY A 153 -0.05 -12.93 13.08
CA GLY A 153 1.27 -12.76 13.68
C GLY A 153 2.41 -12.95 12.68
N GLU A 154 3.07 -14.07 12.68
CA GLU A 154 4.21 -14.34 11.80
C GLU A 154 4.06 -15.66 11.03
N LEU A 155 4.45 -15.68 9.77
CA LEU A 155 4.51 -16.88 8.94
C LEU A 155 5.84 -16.93 8.20
N ASN A 156 6.56 -18.06 8.27
CA ASN A 156 7.77 -18.28 7.51
C ASN A 156 7.48 -19.10 6.26
N LEU A 157 7.92 -18.62 5.12
CA LEU A 157 7.90 -19.30 3.83
C LEU A 157 9.31 -19.57 3.35
N LYS A 158 9.43 -20.38 2.30
CA LYS A 158 10.66 -20.61 1.57
C LYS A 158 10.42 -20.47 0.07
N VAL A 159 11.41 -19.89 -0.61
CA VAL A 159 11.53 -19.86 -2.07
C VAL A 159 12.91 -20.42 -2.41
N GLY A 160 12.97 -21.67 -2.86
CA GLY A 160 14.23 -22.40 -2.95
C GLY A 160 14.90 -22.50 -1.58
N ASP A 161 16.12 -21.97 -1.49
CA ASP A 161 16.88 -21.89 -0.23
C ASP A 161 16.63 -20.59 0.55
N LYS A 162 15.98 -19.59 -0.07
CA LYS A 162 15.69 -18.29 0.57
C LYS A 162 14.57 -18.41 1.62
N ARG A 163 14.84 -17.87 2.79
CA ARG A 163 13.84 -17.66 3.83
C ARG A 163 13.05 -16.36 3.55
N VAL A 164 11.74 -16.42 3.69
CA VAL A 164 10.85 -15.26 3.57
C VAL A 164 9.97 -15.21 4.82
N ASP A 165 10.11 -14.14 5.60
CA ASP A 165 9.36 -13.91 6.82
C ASP A 165 8.23 -12.93 6.55
N LEU A 166 6.99 -13.36 6.74
CA LEU A 166 5.80 -12.53 6.72
C LEU A 166 5.51 -12.11 8.16
N ILE A 167 5.43 -10.81 8.40
CA ILE A 167 5.31 -10.24 9.75
C ILE A 167 4.10 -9.30 9.77
N GLU A 168 3.05 -9.67 10.51
CA GLU A 168 1.89 -8.81 10.69
C GLU A 168 2.25 -7.62 11.59
N VAL A 169 1.96 -6.42 11.12
CA VAL A 169 2.22 -5.14 11.79
C VAL A 169 0.96 -4.27 11.88
N GLY A 170 -0.10 -4.68 11.20
CA GLY A 170 -1.39 -4.01 11.29
C GLY A 170 -2.09 -4.24 12.66
N PRO A 171 -3.17 -3.49 12.95
CA PRO A 171 -3.73 -2.46 12.10
C PRO A 171 -2.87 -1.18 12.07
N ALA A 172 -2.68 -0.59 10.88
CA ALA A 172 -1.91 0.64 10.67
C ALA A 172 -2.45 1.45 9.50
N HIS A 173 -1.97 1.24 8.25
CA HIS A 173 -2.59 1.76 7.04
C HIS A 173 -3.97 1.13 6.82
N THR A 174 -4.04 -0.21 6.83
CA THR A 174 -5.26 -1.02 6.85
C THR A 174 -5.32 -1.89 8.11
N ALA A 175 -6.31 -2.77 8.22
CA ALA A 175 -6.43 -3.62 9.41
C ALA A 175 -5.39 -4.75 9.45
N GLY A 176 -4.87 -5.18 8.30
CA GLY A 176 -4.10 -6.40 8.20
C GLY A 176 -2.72 -6.28 7.55
N ASP A 177 -2.08 -5.12 7.66
CA ASP A 177 -0.78 -4.85 7.02
C ASP A 177 0.30 -5.83 7.47
N ILE A 178 1.10 -6.31 6.51
CA ILE A 178 2.26 -7.17 6.76
C ILE A 178 3.52 -6.63 6.10
N LEU A 179 4.66 -7.00 6.64
CA LEU A 179 5.97 -6.85 6.02
C LEU A 179 6.39 -8.20 5.41
N VAL A 180 7.04 -8.16 4.24
CA VAL A 180 7.66 -9.34 3.61
C VAL A 180 9.17 -9.15 3.67
N HIS A 181 9.83 -9.87 4.57
CA HIS A 181 11.25 -9.73 4.86
C HIS A 181 12.04 -10.93 4.34
N VAL A 182 13.11 -10.65 3.61
CA VAL A 182 14.09 -11.65 3.13
C VAL A 182 15.40 -11.40 3.88
N PRO A 183 15.61 -12.08 5.03
CA PRO A 183 16.71 -11.75 5.95
C PRO A 183 18.11 -11.89 5.34
N ASP A 184 18.32 -12.95 4.58
CA ASP A 184 19.64 -13.27 4.01
C ASP A 184 20.05 -12.26 2.94
N ASP A 185 19.06 -11.67 2.23
CA ASP A 185 19.26 -10.63 1.22
C ASP A 185 19.06 -9.22 1.79
N LYS A 186 18.79 -9.09 3.10
CA LYS A 186 18.56 -7.82 3.81
C LYS A 186 17.57 -6.90 3.11
N THR A 187 16.54 -7.49 2.52
CA THR A 187 15.50 -6.77 1.77
C THR A 187 14.16 -6.93 2.49
N VAL A 188 13.38 -5.83 2.55
CA VAL A 188 12.01 -5.85 3.06
C VAL A 188 11.08 -5.11 2.11
N PHE A 189 9.95 -5.74 1.79
CA PHE A 189 8.82 -5.10 1.13
C PHE A 189 7.82 -4.72 2.22
N THR A 190 7.39 -3.47 2.22
CA THR A 190 6.65 -2.91 3.35
C THR A 190 5.17 -2.71 3.07
N GLY A 191 4.75 -2.90 1.80
CA GLY A 191 3.44 -2.39 1.41
C GLY A 191 3.27 -0.94 1.85
N ASP A 192 2.07 -0.56 2.17
CA ASP A 192 1.68 0.82 2.48
C ASP A 192 1.95 1.25 3.91
N ILE A 193 2.80 0.50 4.62
CA ILE A 193 3.47 1.06 5.80
C ILE A 193 4.39 2.21 5.38
N LEU A 194 4.88 2.20 4.13
CA LEU A 194 5.69 3.30 3.60
C LEU A 194 5.13 3.86 2.29
N PHE A 195 4.93 5.19 2.31
CA PHE A 195 4.75 6.06 1.15
C PHE A 195 5.96 6.97 1.08
N ILE A 196 6.84 6.79 0.13
CA ILE A 196 8.06 7.60 0.01
C ILE A 196 7.82 8.74 -0.97
N GLU A 197 8.04 9.98 -0.51
CA GLU A 197 7.73 11.21 -1.23
C GLU A 197 6.23 11.43 -1.51
N GLY A 198 5.37 10.58 -0.93
CA GLY A 198 3.91 10.67 -0.97
C GLY A 198 3.32 10.80 0.43
N THR A 199 2.17 11.46 0.55
CA THR A 199 1.45 11.58 1.82
C THR A 199 0.83 10.23 2.19
N PRO A 200 1.18 9.63 3.34
CA PRO A 200 0.54 8.41 3.82
C PRO A 200 -0.97 8.61 4.01
N ILE A 201 -1.76 7.53 3.86
CA ILE A 201 -3.19 7.56 4.11
C ILE A 201 -3.58 6.53 5.17
N MET A 202 -4.27 6.94 6.23
CA MET A 202 -4.60 6.13 7.40
C MET A 202 -6.07 5.68 7.37
N TRP A 203 -6.33 4.50 6.83
CA TRP A 203 -7.69 3.96 6.81
C TRP A 203 -8.10 3.34 8.15
N ALA A 204 -7.19 2.63 8.80
CA ALA A 204 -7.46 1.91 10.06
C ALA A 204 -6.89 2.62 11.30
N GLY A 205 -5.59 2.91 11.38
CA GLY A 205 -4.95 3.31 12.62
C GLY A 205 -4.85 2.13 13.62
N PRO A 206 -4.53 2.31 14.89
CA PRO A 206 -4.15 3.60 15.47
C PRO A 206 -2.76 4.06 15.00
N VAL A 207 -2.54 5.38 15.06
CA VAL A 207 -1.26 5.96 14.63
C VAL A 207 -0.06 5.38 15.38
N ALA A 208 -0.23 5.05 16.65
CA ALA A 208 0.82 4.45 17.47
C ALA A 208 1.30 3.10 16.92
N ASN A 209 0.39 2.26 16.40
CA ASN A 209 0.75 1.00 15.76
C ASN A 209 1.53 1.23 14.47
N TRP A 210 1.14 2.22 13.67
CA TRP A 210 1.88 2.54 12.45
C TRP A 210 3.29 3.03 12.75
N ILE A 211 3.46 3.87 13.78
CA ILE A 211 4.78 4.29 14.27
C ILE A 211 5.59 3.06 14.71
N ALA A 212 4.98 2.11 15.44
CA ALA A 212 5.63 0.87 15.84
C ALA A 212 5.98 -0.04 14.65
N ALA A 213 5.16 -0.06 13.59
CA ALA A 213 5.49 -0.76 12.35
C ALA A 213 6.75 -0.18 11.68
N CYS A 214 6.91 1.16 11.68
CA CYS A 214 8.15 1.79 11.23
C CYS A 214 9.35 1.40 12.11
N ASP A 215 9.19 1.34 13.43
CA ASP A 215 10.26 0.85 14.34
C ASP A 215 10.60 -0.60 14.03
N ARG A 216 9.60 -1.46 13.75
CA ARG A 216 9.82 -2.86 13.34
C ARG A 216 10.66 -2.95 12.07
N ILE A 217 10.40 -2.13 11.04
CA ILE A 217 11.20 -2.09 9.81
C ILE A 217 12.66 -1.71 10.13
N ILE A 218 12.88 -0.71 10.99
CA ILE A 218 14.22 -0.30 11.41
C ILE A 218 14.96 -1.44 12.12
N ASP A 219 14.26 -2.18 12.98
CA ASP A 219 14.83 -3.30 13.75
C ASP A 219 15.21 -4.51 12.88
N LEU A 220 14.58 -4.69 11.72
CA LEU A 220 14.95 -5.72 10.74
C LEU A 220 16.33 -5.48 10.14
N LYS A 221 16.85 -4.24 10.20
CA LYS A 221 18.17 -3.85 9.66
C LYS A 221 18.32 -4.19 8.17
N ALA A 222 17.21 -4.12 7.44
CA ALA A 222 17.23 -4.25 5.99
C ALA A 222 18.07 -3.13 5.36
N GLU A 223 18.84 -3.48 4.35
CA GLU A 223 19.65 -2.52 3.57
C GLU A 223 18.85 -1.97 2.39
N THR A 224 17.91 -2.76 1.87
CA THR A 224 16.98 -2.38 0.81
C THR A 224 15.56 -2.42 1.33
N ILE A 225 14.85 -1.31 1.24
CA ILE A 225 13.46 -1.18 1.69
C ILE A 225 12.61 -0.76 0.50
N VAL A 226 11.72 -1.67 0.08
CA VAL A 226 10.79 -1.44 -1.04
C VAL A 226 9.45 -1.00 -0.46
N PRO A 227 9.04 0.26 -0.65
CA PRO A 227 7.75 0.77 -0.17
C PRO A 227 6.60 0.28 -1.05
N GLY A 228 5.37 0.39 -0.56
CA GLY A 228 4.17 0.20 -1.39
C GLY A 228 4.07 1.27 -2.46
N HIS A 229 4.44 2.52 -2.15
CA HIS A 229 4.43 3.64 -3.08
C HIS A 229 5.72 4.46 -2.99
N GLY A 230 6.19 4.94 -4.15
CA GLY A 230 7.38 5.78 -4.25
C GLY A 230 8.68 5.01 -4.45
N PRO A 231 9.83 5.69 -4.41
CA PRO A 231 11.14 5.09 -4.69
C PRO A 231 11.61 4.12 -3.60
N ILE A 232 12.44 3.15 -3.98
CA ILE A 232 13.19 2.32 -3.02
C ILE A 232 13.95 3.23 -2.07
N THR A 233 13.96 2.85 -0.80
CA THR A 233 14.49 3.68 0.27
C THR A 233 15.37 2.91 1.25
N ASP A 234 15.79 3.59 2.29
CA ASP A 234 16.54 3.09 3.43
C ASP A 234 15.89 3.53 4.76
N VAL A 235 16.60 3.33 5.86
CA VAL A 235 16.14 3.73 7.20
C VAL A 235 15.80 5.24 7.32
N HIS A 236 16.37 6.10 6.46
CA HIS A 236 16.06 7.54 6.52
C HIS A 236 14.65 7.80 5.98
N GLY A 237 14.25 7.12 4.88
CA GLY A 237 12.88 7.21 4.38
C GLY A 237 11.86 6.69 5.39
N VAL A 238 12.15 5.57 6.08
CA VAL A 238 11.28 5.06 7.16
C VAL A 238 11.08 6.11 8.26
N ARG A 239 12.17 6.74 8.71
CA ARG A 239 12.10 7.80 9.73
C ARG A 239 11.32 9.01 9.26
N ARG A 240 11.42 9.39 7.99
CA ARG A 240 10.65 10.51 7.42
C ARG A 240 9.14 10.24 7.46
N VAL A 241 8.71 9.01 7.13
CA VAL A 241 7.30 8.61 7.27
C VAL A 241 6.89 8.62 8.75
N GLN A 242 7.72 8.09 9.62
CA GLN A 242 7.47 8.10 11.07
C GLN A 242 7.36 9.52 11.64
N ASP A 243 8.19 10.45 11.17
CA ASP A 243 8.15 11.86 11.57
C ASP A 243 6.85 12.53 11.07
N TYR A 244 6.38 12.20 9.86
CA TYR A 244 5.08 12.65 9.36
C TYR A 244 3.94 12.16 10.26
N LEU A 245 3.93 10.88 10.62
CA LEU A 245 2.88 10.32 11.48
C LEU A 245 2.81 11.02 12.84
N ARG A 246 3.98 11.27 13.45
CA ARG A 246 4.06 12.05 14.71
C ARG A 246 3.60 13.48 14.53
N TYR A 247 3.99 14.12 13.43
CA TYR A 247 3.61 15.49 13.12
C TYR A 247 2.10 15.63 12.95
N ILE A 248 1.49 14.77 12.11
CA ILE A 248 0.06 14.87 11.84
C ILE A 248 -0.78 14.54 13.08
N ASP A 249 -0.35 13.59 13.90
CA ASP A 249 -0.99 13.30 15.19
C ASP A 249 -0.99 14.53 16.12
N GLN A 250 0.16 15.19 16.27
CA GLN A 250 0.27 16.40 17.10
C GLN A 250 -0.58 17.54 16.57
N GLU A 251 -0.56 17.78 15.26
CA GLU A 251 -1.31 18.88 14.66
C GLU A 251 -2.83 18.62 14.68
N ALA A 252 -3.26 17.37 14.43
CA ALA A 252 -4.66 16.98 14.55
C ALA A 252 -5.16 17.08 15.99
N ARG A 253 -4.35 16.64 16.99
CA ARG A 253 -4.70 16.74 18.41
C ARG A 253 -4.95 18.19 18.84
N LYS A 254 -4.11 19.14 18.43
CA LYS A 254 -4.31 20.56 18.73
C LYS A 254 -5.66 21.08 18.24
N ARG A 255 -6.09 20.70 17.04
CA ARG A 255 -7.36 21.13 16.44
C ARG A 255 -8.54 20.43 17.10
N TYR A 256 -8.40 19.13 17.41
CA TYR A 256 -9.40 18.37 18.14
C TYR A 256 -9.69 19.02 19.51
N ASP A 257 -8.65 19.29 20.28
CA ASP A 257 -8.76 19.92 21.62
C ASP A 257 -9.30 21.35 21.55
N ALA A 258 -9.09 22.04 20.43
CA ALA A 258 -9.67 23.36 20.15
C ALA A 258 -11.13 23.29 19.64
N GLY A 259 -11.67 22.09 19.42
CA GLY A 259 -13.04 21.87 18.98
C GLY A 259 -13.29 22.12 17.48
N LEU A 260 -12.26 22.13 16.64
CA LEU A 260 -12.42 22.23 15.19
C LEU A 260 -13.04 20.95 14.65
N SER A 261 -13.87 21.11 13.60
CA SER A 261 -14.35 19.96 12.83
C SER A 261 -13.23 19.30 12.05
N VAL A 262 -13.41 18.03 11.62
CA VAL A 262 -12.45 17.31 10.74
C VAL A 262 -12.14 18.17 9.50
N ARG A 263 -13.17 18.74 8.86
CA ARG A 263 -13.02 19.61 7.68
C ARG A 263 -12.17 20.83 7.98
N ASP A 264 -12.50 21.58 9.04
CA ASP A 264 -11.77 22.79 9.39
C ASP A 264 -10.32 22.49 9.77
N ALA A 265 -10.11 21.39 10.48
CA ALA A 265 -8.76 20.94 10.85
C ALA A 265 -7.92 20.54 9.63
N ALA A 266 -8.49 19.79 8.68
CA ALA A 266 -7.81 19.39 7.46
C ALA A 266 -7.41 20.60 6.59
N HIS A 267 -8.23 21.64 6.55
CA HIS A 267 -7.91 22.90 5.87
C HIS A 267 -6.89 23.78 6.63
N ASP A 268 -6.88 23.73 7.96
CA ASP A 268 -6.02 24.57 8.80
C ASP A 268 -4.60 24.02 8.98
N ILE A 269 -4.43 22.69 8.96
CA ILE A 269 -3.12 22.06 9.15
C ILE A 269 -2.21 22.36 7.95
N ARG A 270 -1.03 22.89 8.25
CA ARG A 270 0.04 23.11 7.25
C ARG A 270 1.01 21.96 7.32
N LEU A 271 1.31 21.33 6.18
CA LEU A 271 2.17 20.14 6.12
C LEU A 271 3.66 20.43 6.37
N GLY A 272 4.07 21.72 6.44
CA GLY A 272 5.44 22.08 6.77
C GLY A 272 6.49 21.41 5.89
N ASP A 273 7.41 20.67 6.49
CA ASP A 273 8.48 19.94 5.80
C ASP A 273 7.97 18.80 4.88
N PHE A 274 6.69 18.47 4.94
CA PHE A 274 6.04 17.44 4.13
C PHE A 274 5.20 18.05 2.99
N SER A 275 5.22 19.37 2.82
CA SER A 275 4.39 20.08 1.82
C SER A 275 4.77 19.76 0.37
N SER A 276 5.95 19.20 0.12
CA SER A 276 6.41 18.76 -1.19
C SER A 276 6.00 17.32 -1.53
N TRP A 277 5.41 16.60 -0.59
CA TRP A 277 4.94 15.23 -0.83
C TRP A 277 3.68 15.24 -1.69
N GLY A 278 3.58 14.23 -2.58
CA GLY A 278 2.39 14.04 -3.41
C GLY A 278 1.15 13.72 -2.56
N ASP A 279 -0.02 13.89 -3.16
CA ASP A 279 -1.33 13.51 -2.60
C ASP A 279 -1.62 14.11 -1.21
N SER A 280 -1.29 15.38 -1.02
CA SER A 280 -1.45 16.08 0.26
C SER A 280 -2.89 16.12 0.78
N GLU A 281 -3.88 15.98 -0.10
CA GLU A 281 -5.31 15.91 0.23
C GLU A 281 -5.68 14.68 1.08
N ARG A 282 -4.82 13.65 1.14
CA ARG A 282 -4.97 12.47 2.02
C ARG A 282 -5.02 12.86 3.50
N ILE A 283 -4.60 14.08 3.85
CA ILE A 283 -4.76 14.64 5.20
C ILE A 283 -6.21 14.59 5.69
N ALA A 284 -7.21 14.66 4.80
CA ALA A 284 -8.64 14.54 5.14
C ALA A 284 -8.93 13.22 5.87
N VAL A 285 -8.42 12.11 5.33
CA VAL A 285 -8.57 10.77 5.92
C VAL A 285 -7.77 10.66 7.21
N ASN A 286 -6.53 11.14 7.21
CA ASN A 286 -5.65 11.08 8.38
C ASN A 286 -6.26 11.81 9.59
N VAL A 287 -6.76 13.03 9.39
CA VAL A 287 -7.41 13.81 10.45
C VAL A 287 -8.71 13.12 10.91
N SER A 288 -9.50 12.58 9.98
CA SER A 288 -10.74 11.85 10.33
C SER A 288 -10.44 10.63 11.20
N THR A 289 -9.45 9.81 10.82
CA THR A 289 -9.09 8.61 11.56
C THR A 289 -8.53 8.97 12.94
N LEU A 290 -7.65 9.96 13.03
CA LEU A 290 -7.12 10.44 14.31
C LEU A 290 -8.23 11.00 15.22
N TYR A 291 -9.19 11.77 14.69
CA TYR A 291 -10.31 12.28 15.49
C TYR A 291 -11.18 11.17 16.04
N ARG A 292 -11.43 10.13 15.24
CA ARG A 292 -12.17 8.93 15.69
C ARG A 292 -11.38 8.19 16.78
N GLU A 293 -10.07 8.04 16.60
CA GLU A 293 -9.18 7.46 17.61
C GLU A 293 -9.25 8.26 18.93
N TYR A 294 -9.16 9.59 18.88
CA TYR A 294 -9.24 10.45 20.07
C TYR A 294 -10.59 10.37 20.79
N ALA A 295 -11.67 10.20 20.04
CA ALA A 295 -13.02 10.05 20.57
C ALA A 295 -13.34 8.63 21.05
N GLY A 296 -12.50 7.64 20.75
CA GLY A 296 -12.81 6.22 20.95
C GLY A 296 -13.96 5.74 20.05
N ASP A 297 -14.15 6.38 18.90
CA ASP A 297 -15.21 6.04 17.94
C ASP A 297 -14.75 4.90 17.02
N THR A 298 -15.43 3.76 17.10
CA THR A 298 -15.19 2.55 16.31
C THR A 298 -16.17 2.38 15.14
N SER A 299 -17.03 3.36 14.86
CA SER A 299 -17.94 3.31 13.71
C SER A 299 -17.17 3.35 12.39
N ALA A 300 -17.76 2.82 11.31
CA ALA A 300 -17.15 2.95 9.98
C ALA A 300 -17.10 4.43 9.53
N PRO A 301 -16.03 4.87 8.85
CA PRO A 301 -15.95 6.24 8.32
C PRO A 301 -16.93 6.42 7.15
N ASP A 302 -17.42 7.64 6.98
CA ASP A 302 -18.15 8.03 5.75
C ASP A 302 -17.14 8.29 4.62
N VAL A 303 -16.84 7.23 3.87
CA VAL A 303 -15.85 7.26 2.78
C VAL A 303 -16.24 8.27 1.70
N VAL A 304 -17.54 8.41 1.38
CA VAL A 304 -18.02 9.36 0.35
C VAL A 304 -17.74 10.79 0.79
N GLN A 305 -17.99 11.10 2.05
CA GLN A 305 -17.70 12.43 2.61
C GLN A 305 -16.19 12.71 2.61
N LEU A 306 -15.36 11.71 2.91
CA LEU A 306 -13.90 11.84 2.90
C LEU A 306 -13.35 12.10 1.48
N PHE A 307 -13.84 11.39 0.47
CA PHE A 307 -13.49 11.68 -0.93
C PHE A 307 -13.96 13.07 -1.36
N GLY A 308 -15.12 13.53 -0.88
CA GLY A 308 -15.58 14.89 -1.09
C GLY A 308 -14.64 15.94 -0.48
N LEU A 309 -14.16 15.71 0.74
CA LEU A 309 -13.21 16.60 1.40
C LEU A 309 -11.83 16.58 0.72
N MET A 310 -11.34 15.41 0.29
CA MET A 310 -10.11 15.34 -0.51
C MET A 310 -10.23 16.11 -1.82
N ALA A 311 -11.36 16.01 -2.51
CA ALA A 311 -11.64 16.79 -3.72
C ALA A 311 -11.58 18.33 -3.48
N GLU A 312 -12.00 18.79 -2.30
CA GLU A 312 -11.91 20.21 -1.92
C GLU A 312 -10.45 20.63 -1.62
N LEU A 313 -9.67 19.77 -0.99
CA LEU A 313 -8.28 20.05 -0.60
C LEU A 313 -7.31 20.00 -1.78
N LYS A 314 -7.63 19.26 -2.83
CA LYS A 314 -6.81 19.15 -4.05
C LYS A 314 -6.90 20.38 -4.97
N GLN A 315 -7.86 21.29 -4.74
CA GLN A 315 -8.00 22.56 -5.49
C GLN A 315 -6.98 23.59 -5.01
#